data_a7aa5046eec103409542bacb74ea1c58
#
_entry.id   a7aa5046eec103409542bacb74ea1c58
#
_cell.length_a   1.000
_cell.length_b   1.000
_cell.length_c   1.000
_cell.angle_alpha   90.00
_cell.angle_beta   90.00
_cell.angle_gamma   90.00
#
_symmetry.space_group_name_H-M   'P 1'
#
loop_
_entity.id
_entity.type
_entity.pdbx_description
1 polymer ?
#
loop_
_entity_poly.entity_id
_entity_poly.type
_entity_poly.pdbx_seq_one_letter_code
_entity_poly.pdbx_strand_id
1 'polypeptide(L)'
;EIYLIITAIMWSSGGLLIKLLPDLNGFVINGLRSVVALLVLFIIGGRFPKFNKTIICAGVAHGLCATFFVVANKYTTSANAIVMQNTAPIILLIITAISTRKLPKLAEILILLSAFVGIILIFFDQIGGGNLIGNILGILAGVSFATMFYFNGKKDADAHSSSMLGFFLSFIIGIPFYFSIETFGMSEILPLLGLGIFQLGIPYLFFSIGVKLTTPTTASIIALIEAILNPVWVFVFVGEAPGVFGIIGFFIVIVAVVVKILYDRKSVEKIEISQENI
;
A
#
# COMPACT_ATOMS: atom_id res chain seq x y z
N GLU A 1 -11.24 -8.99 6.89
CA GLU A 1 -9.89 -8.63 7.38
C GLU A 1 -8.82 -9.59 6.84
N ILE A 2 -9.06 -10.93 6.86
CA ILE A 2 -8.04 -11.92 6.44
C ILE A 2 -7.52 -11.69 5.02
N TYR A 3 -8.37 -11.31 4.07
CA TYR A 3 -7.95 -10.99 2.71
C TYR A 3 -6.97 -9.82 2.65
N LEU A 4 -7.16 -8.80 3.51
CA LEU A 4 -6.25 -7.66 3.60
C LEU A 4 -4.93 -8.02 4.28
N ILE A 5 -4.95 -8.92 5.25
CA ILE A 5 -3.73 -9.43 5.89
C ILE A 5 -2.89 -10.20 4.86
N ILE A 6 -3.52 -11.09 4.08
CA ILE A 6 -2.83 -11.80 2.99
C ILE A 6 -2.26 -10.81 1.97
N THR A 7 -3.04 -9.79 1.60
CA THR A 7 -2.60 -8.71 0.71
C THR A 7 -1.35 -8.03 1.24
N ALA A 8 -1.35 -7.60 2.49
CA ALA A 8 -0.24 -6.87 3.11
C ALA A 8 1.03 -7.75 3.26
N ILE A 9 0.86 -9.04 3.57
CA ILE A 9 1.97 -10.00 3.58
C ILE A 9 2.61 -10.10 2.19
N MET A 10 1.80 -10.21 1.14
CA MET A 10 2.32 -10.31 -0.23
C MET A 10 2.94 -8.99 -0.71
N TRP A 11 2.36 -7.84 -0.38
CA TRP A 11 2.91 -6.53 -0.70
C TRP A 11 4.30 -6.33 -0.09
N SER A 12 4.55 -6.85 1.11
CA SER A 12 5.83 -6.68 1.83
C SER A 12 7.05 -7.23 1.10
N SER A 13 6.86 -8.12 0.12
CA SER A 13 7.94 -8.65 -0.73
C SER A 13 8.49 -7.62 -1.74
N GLY A 14 7.79 -6.50 -1.94
CA GLY A 14 8.12 -5.52 -2.97
C GLY A 14 9.49 -4.89 -2.82
N GLY A 15 9.88 -4.49 -1.61
CA GLY A 15 11.18 -3.88 -1.35
C GLY A 15 12.35 -4.77 -1.72
N LEU A 16 12.26 -6.07 -1.38
CA LEU A 16 13.28 -7.06 -1.72
C LEU A 16 13.38 -7.25 -3.24
N LEU A 17 12.26 -7.45 -3.93
CA LEU A 17 12.25 -7.72 -5.38
C LEU A 17 12.69 -6.50 -6.20
N ILE A 18 12.37 -5.26 -5.77
CA ILE A 18 12.83 -4.03 -6.43
C ILE A 18 14.35 -3.90 -6.33
N LYS A 19 14.96 -4.31 -5.20
CA LYS A 19 16.42 -4.29 -5.03
C LYS A 19 17.16 -5.22 -6.00
N LEU A 20 16.48 -6.26 -6.53
CA LEU A 20 17.05 -7.15 -7.55
C LEU A 20 17.09 -6.52 -8.95
N LEU A 21 16.59 -5.28 -9.10
CA LEU A 21 16.52 -4.53 -10.36
C LEU A 21 17.26 -3.18 -10.24
N PRO A 22 18.58 -3.17 -9.88
CA PRO A 22 19.30 -1.93 -9.58
C PRO A 22 19.43 -1.02 -10.82
N ASP A 23 19.59 -1.61 -12.00
CA ASP A 23 19.91 -0.90 -13.25
C ASP A 23 18.67 -0.36 -13.97
N LEU A 24 17.48 -0.86 -13.62
CA LEU A 24 16.25 -0.38 -14.23
C LEU A 24 15.73 0.90 -13.56
N ASN A 25 15.28 1.82 -14.39
CA ASN A 25 14.58 3.03 -13.97
C ASN A 25 13.28 2.69 -13.22
N GLY A 26 12.95 3.44 -12.17
CA GLY A 26 11.74 3.22 -11.37
C GLY A 26 10.44 3.27 -12.18
N PHE A 27 10.34 4.12 -13.19
CA PHE A 27 9.19 4.18 -14.09
C PHE A 27 9.07 2.90 -14.94
N VAL A 28 10.21 2.35 -15.40
CA VAL A 28 10.28 1.09 -16.14
C VAL A 28 9.81 -0.07 -15.26
N ILE A 29 10.37 -0.19 -14.06
CA ILE A 29 9.99 -1.24 -13.10
C ILE A 29 8.49 -1.16 -12.82
N ASN A 30 7.97 0.04 -12.49
CA ASN A 30 6.56 0.21 -12.15
C ASN A 30 5.65 -0.12 -13.34
N GLY A 31 6.00 0.32 -14.54
CA GLY A 31 5.21 0.05 -15.75
C GLY A 31 5.17 -1.43 -16.10
N LEU A 32 6.34 -2.09 -16.19
CA LEU A 32 6.44 -3.50 -16.62
C LEU A 32 5.78 -4.45 -15.60
N ARG A 33 6.03 -4.29 -14.30
CA ARG A 33 5.35 -5.10 -13.27
C ARG A 33 3.83 -4.89 -13.28
N SER A 34 3.38 -3.66 -13.63
CA SER A 34 1.95 -3.33 -13.71
C SER A 34 1.26 -4.01 -14.89
N VAL A 35 1.93 -4.19 -16.04
CA VAL A 35 1.41 -5.01 -17.15
C VAL A 35 1.17 -6.44 -16.72
N VAL A 36 2.15 -7.04 -16.03
CA VAL A 36 2.01 -8.41 -15.52
C VAL A 36 0.84 -8.50 -14.53
N ALA A 37 0.75 -7.55 -13.60
CA ALA A 37 -0.37 -7.49 -12.64
C ALA A 37 -1.73 -7.31 -13.32
N LEU A 38 -1.80 -6.46 -14.35
CA LEU A 38 -3.02 -6.25 -15.14
C LEU A 38 -3.47 -7.54 -15.83
N LEU A 39 -2.53 -8.28 -16.41
CA LEU A 39 -2.82 -9.59 -17.00
C LEU A 39 -3.32 -10.60 -15.98
N VAL A 40 -2.71 -10.65 -14.79
CA VAL A 40 -3.17 -11.53 -13.69
C VAL A 40 -4.58 -11.17 -13.26
N LEU A 41 -4.88 -9.86 -13.06
CA LEU A 41 -6.24 -9.44 -12.70
C LEU A 41 -7.25 -9.76 -13.81
N PHE A 42 -6.88 -9.60 -15.07
CA PHE A 42 -7.75 -9.89 -16.20
C PHE A 42 -8.04 -11.39 -16.34
N ILE A 43 -7.00 -12.23 -16.27
CA ILE A 43 -7.11 -13.68 -16.47
C ILE A 43 -7.82 -14.34 -15.28
N ILE A 44 -7.38 -14.05 -14.05
CA ILE A 44 -7.93 -14.69 -12.84
C ILE A 44 -9.22 -14.01 -12.39
N GLY A 45 -9.32 -12.68 -12.51
CA GLY A 45 -10.53 -11.93 -12.17
C GLY A 45 -11.69 -12.17 -13.15
N GLY A 46 -11.38 -12.60 -14.38
CA GLY A 46 -12.36 -13.06 -15.38
C GLY A 46 -13.39 -12.02 -15.82
N ARG A 47 -13.12 -10.73 -15.64
CA ARG A 47 -14.07 -9.66 -15.98
C ARG A 47 -13.38 -8.38 -16.45
N PHE A 48 -14.07 -7.65 -17.33
CA PHE A 48 -13.65 -6.33 -17.76
C PHE A 48 -13.84 -5.28 -16.66
N PRO A 49 -13.01 -4.22 -16.63
CA PRO A 49 -13.16 -3.14 -15.68
C PRO A 49 -14.45 -2.35 -15.94
N LYS A 50 -15.12 -1.98 -14.86
CA LYS A 50 -16.24 -1.02 -14.87
C LYS A 50 -15.69 0.40 -14.73
N PHE A 51 -16.49 1.39 -15.16
CA PHE A 51 -16.09 2.80 -15.09
C PHE A 51 -17.20 3.62 -14.46
N ASN A 52 -16.85 4.38 -13.43
CA ASN A 52 -17.59 5.50 -12.87
C ASN A 52 -16.59 6.48 -12.23
N LYS A 53 -17.06 7.63 -11.77
CA LYS A 53 -16.17 8.66 -11.17
C LYS A 53 -15.37 8.13 -9.99
N THR A 54 -16.00 7.34 -9.12
CA THR A 54 -15.37 6.73 -7.94
C THR A 54 -14.24 5.78 -8.34
N ILE A 55 -14.50 4.89 -9.31
CA ILE A 55 -13.53 3.93 -9.84
C ILE A 55 -12.36 4.66 -10.52
N ILE A 56 -12.65 5.69 -11.31
CA ILE A 56 -11.62 6.49 -11.98
C ILE A 56 -10.74 7.19 -10.95
N CYS A 57 -11.32 7.86 -9.94
CA CYS A 57 -10.54 8.51 -8.88
C CYS A 57 -9.68 7.51 -8.10
N ALA A 58 -10.23 6.35 -7.73
CA ALA A 58 -9.48 5.29 -7.05
C ALA A 58 -8.35 4.73 -7.92
N GLY A 59 -8.61 4.50 -9.22
CA GLY A 59 -7.63 3.97 -10.15
C GLY A 59 -6.50 4.96 -10.45
N VAL A 60 -6.82 6.24 -10.65
CA VAL A 60 -5.80 7.30 -10.81
C VAL A 60 -4.94 7.39 -9.54
N ALA A 61 -5.56 7.42 -8.37
CA ALA A 61 -4.85 7.45 -7.10
C ALA A 61 -3.96 6.21 -6.92
N HIS A 62 -4.43 5.02 -7.32
CA HIS A 62 -3.63 3.79 -7.29
C HIS A 62 -2.40 3.88 -8.21
N GLY A 63 -2.58 4.26 -9.48
CA GLY A 63 -1.47 4.38 -10.43
C GLY A 63 -0.43 5.41 -10.01
N LEU A 64 -0.87 6.55 -9.46
CA LEU A 64 0.01 7.57 -8.90
C LEU A 64 0.74 7.07 -7.66
N CYS A 65 0.05 6.38 -6.73
CA CYS A 65 0.67 5.77 -5.56
C CYS A 65 1.79 4.81 -5.96
N ALA A 66 1.50 3.87 -6.85
CA ALA A 66 2.47 2.88 -7.32
C ALA A 66 3.68 3.55 -8.01
N THR A 67 3.43 4.57 -8.83
CA THR A 67 4.49 5.31 -9.53
C THR A 67 5.34 6.11 -8.55
N PHE A 68 4.74 6.93 -7.70
CA PHE A 68 5.47 7.76 -6.75
C PHE A 68 6.29 6.91 -5.78
N PHE A 69 5.75 5.79 -5.30
CA PHE A 69 6.46 4.90 -4.38
C PHE A 69 7.72 4.29 -5.01
N VAL A 70 7.61 3.73 -6.23
CA VAL A 70 8.76 3.10 -6.88
C VAL A 70 9.81 4.13 -7.27
N VAL A 71 9.38 5.28 -7.77
CA VAL A 71 10.30 6.37 -8.11
C VAL A 71 10.94 6.94 -6.84
N ALA A 72 10.19 7.13 -5.76
CA ALA A 72 10.75 7.53 -4.46
C ALA A 72 11.89 6.61 -4.01
N ASN A 73 11.70 5.28 -4.11
CA ASN A 73 12.74 4.30 -3.76
C ASN A 73 14.04 4.42 -4.58
N LYS A 74 14.01 5.08 -5.74
CA LYS A 74 15.21 5.36 -6.54
C LYS A 74 15.89 6.68 -6.16
N TYR A 75 15.15 7.64 -5.57
CA TYR A 75 15.66 8.96 -5.22
C TYR A 75 15.96 9.11 -3.71
N THR A 76 15.35 8.30 -2.84
CA THR A 76 15.62 8.31 -1.40
C THR A 76 15.89 6.89 -0.89
N THR A 77 16.14 6.72 0.41
CA THR A 77 16.25 5.38 0.99
C THR A 77 14.91 4.68 0.97
N SER A 78 14.93 3.35 0.83
CA SER A 78 13.67 2.56 0.91
C SER A 78 12.95 2.78 2.23
N ALA A 79 13.69 2.97 3.33
CA ALA A 79 13.15 3.31 4.64
C ALA A 79 12.36 4.62 4.61
N ASN A 80 12.95 5.70 4.07
CA ASN A 80 12.27 6.98 3.94
C ASN A 80 11.01 6.86 3.07
N ALA A 81 11.10 6.20 1.91
CA ALA A 81 9.97 6.01 1.02
C ALA A 81 8.81 5.26 1.71
N ILE A 82 9.11 4.20 2.46
CA ILE A 82 8.13 3.42 3.21
C ILE A 82 7.51 4.24 4.34
N VAL A 83 8.31 4.93 5.15
CA VAL A 83 7.80 5.77 6.26
C VAL A 83 6.88 6.87 5.73
N MET A 84 7.30 7.56 4.66
CA MET A 84 6.50 8.63 4.05
C MET A 84 5.19 8.12 3.44
N GLN A 85 5.20 6.98 2.74
CA GLN A 85 3.97 6.35 2.22
C GLN A 85 3.04 5.93 3.36
N ASN A 86 3.56 5.44 4.47
CA ASN A 86 2.76 4.99 5.62
C ASN A 86 2.18 6.16 6.46
N THR A 87 2.31 7.41 6.04
CA THR A 87 1.45 8.52 6.48
C THR A 87 0.01 8.37 5.99
N ALA A 88 -0.24 7.49 5.02
CA ALA A 88 -1.55 7.28 4.40
C ALA A 88 -2.72 7.08 5.38
N PRO A 89 -2.65 6.28 6.45
CA PRO A 89 -3.77 6.14 7.39
C PRO A 89 -4.15 7.45 8.08
N ILE A 90 -3.17 8.30 8.41
CA ILE A 90 -3.40 9.62 9.02
C ILE A 90 -4.08 10.55 8.00
N ILE A 91 -3.56 10.58 6.76
CA ILE A 91 -4.13 11.37 5.67
C ILE A 91 -5.56 10.91 5.36
N LEU A 92 -5.80 9.59 5.35
CA LEU A 92 -7.14 9.04 5.14
C LEU A 92 -8.12 9.46 6.23
N LEU A 93 -7.68 9.49 7.51
CA LEU A 93 -8.50 10.00 8.60
C LEU A 93 -8.90 11.44 8.38
N ILE A 94 -7.97 12.29 7.93
CA ILE A 94 -8.23 13.71 7.62
C ILE A 94 -9.21 13.83 6.43
N ILE A 95 -8.98 13.09 5.33
CA ILE A 95 -9.87 13.08 4.16
C ILE A 95 -11.28 12.66 4.59
N THR A 96 -11.39 11.64 5.41
CA THR A 96 -12.68 11.12 5.90
C THR A 96 -13.38 12.15 6.79
N ALA A 97 -12.65 12.79 7.71
CA ALA A 97 -13.20 13.84 8.59
C ALA A 97 -13.74 15.02 7.80
N ILE A 98 -12.99 15.51 6.82
CA ILE A 98 -13.41 16.61 5.93
C ILE A 98 -14.64 16.21 5.12
N SER A 99 -14.62 15.02 4.52
CA SER A 99 -15.72 14.54 3.67
C SER A 99 -17.02 14.29 4.42
N THR A 100 -16.93 13.76 5.63
CA THR A 100 -18.10 13.43 6.47
C THR A 100 -18.54 14.61 7.35
N ARG A 101 -17.70 15.64 7.47
CA ARG A 101 -17.84 16.76 8.41
C ARG A 101 -17.97 16.30 9.87
N LYS A 102 -17.38 15.16 10.21
CA LYS A 102 -17.35 14.61 11.57
C LYS A 102 -15.91 14.51 12.04
N LEU A 103 -15.68 14.98 13.28
CA LEU A 103 -14.37 14.82 13.91
C LEU A 103 -14.12 13.34 14.23
N PRO A 104 -12.91 12.84 13.98
CA PRO A 104 -12.53 11.49 14.36
C PRO A 104 -12.55 11.34 15.89
N LYS A 105 -12.85 10.14 16.37
CA LYS A 105 -12.80 9.85 17.79
C LYS A 105 -11.36 9.87 18.28
N LEU A 106 -11.14 10.35 19.50
CA LEU A 106 -9.80 10.41 20.09
C LEU A 106 -9.09 9.04 20.07
N ALA A 107 -9.83 7.95 20.30
CA ALA A 107 -9.29 6.61 20.22
C ALA A 107 -8.72 6.27 18.84
N GLU A 108 -9.39 6.67 17.76
CA GLU A 108 -8.90 6.47 16.38
C GLU A 108 -7.62 7.25 16.14
N ILE A 109 -7.56 8.50 16.57
CA ILE A 109 -6.36 9.34 16.48
C ILE A 109 -5.19 8.69 17.21
N LEU A 110 -5.40 8.24 18.46
CA LEU A 110 -4.35 7.62 19.27
C LEU A 110 -3.84 6.32 18.65
N ILE A 111 -4.74 5.47 18.13
CA ILE A 111 -4.36 4.22 17.47
C ILE A 111 -3.49 4.53 16.22
N LEU A 112 -3.89 5.50 15.40
CA LEU A 112 -3.15 5.86 14.19
C LEU A 112 -1.79 6.48 14.49
N LEU A 113 -1.73 7.37 15.48
CA LEU A 113 -0.47 7.97 15.91
C LEU A 113 0.48 6.92 16.49
N SER A 114 -0.02 5.99 17.31
CA SER A 114 0.81 4.91 17.83
C SER A 114 1.35 4.00 16.73
N ALA A 115 0.52 3.66 15.74
CA ALA A 115 0.96 2.88 14.58
C ALA A 115 2.06 3.63 13.80
N PHE A 116 1.89 4.93 13.58
CA PHE A 116 2.88 5.75 12.85
C PHE A 116 4.20 5.89 13.61
N VAL A 117 4.13 6.09 14.94
CA VAL A 117 5.33 6.06 15.80
C VAL A 117 6.03 4.70 15.69
N GLY A 118 5.27 3.61 15.71
CA GLY A 118 5.83 2.27 15.51
C GLY A 118 6.55 2.12 14.17
N ILE A 119 5.99 2.64 13.07
CA ILE A 119 6.64 2.65 11.75
C ILE A 119 7.96 3.45 11.78
N ILE A 120 7.97 4.62 12.40
CA ILE A 120 9.19 5.41 12.55
C ILE A 120 10.25 4.61 13.31
N LEU A 121 9.87 3.92 14.39
CA LEU A 121 10.80 3.10 15.19
C LEU A 121 11.32 1.90 14.40
N ILE A 122 10.50 1.23 13.56
CA ILE A 122 10.95 0.12 12.70
C ILE A 122 12.11 0.55 11.80
N PHE A 123 12.07 1.76 11.28
CA PHE A 123 13.06 2.28 10.35
C PHE A 123 14.00 3.30 10.97
N PHE A 124 14.01 3.44 12.31
CA PHE A 124 14.74 4.52 13.01
C PHE A 124 16.22 4.62 12.61
N ASP A 125 16.90 3.48 12.56
CA ASP A 125 18.32 3.42 12.21
C ASP A 125 18.59 3.62 10.70
N GLN A 126 17.55 3.60 9.87
CA GLN A 126 17.64 3.70 8.41
C GLN A 126 17.05 5.03 7.87
N ILE A 127 16.36 5.80 8.71
CA ILE A 127 15.82 7.13 8.36
C ILE A 127 16.98 8.12 8.25
N GLY A 128 17.03 8.82 7.13
CA GLY A 128 18.03 9.86 6.90
C GLY A 128 18.78 9.66 5.58
N GLY A 129 19.60 10.65 5.22
CA GLY A 129 20.49 10.56 4.05
C GLY A 129 19.81 10.54 2.67
N GLY A 130 18.49 10.64 2.59
CA GLY A 130 17.76 10.61 1.33
C GLY A 130 17.65 11.97 0.64
N ASN A 131 17.36 11.96 -0.66
CA ASN A 131 17.11 13.17 -1.44
C ASN A 131 15.71 13.72 -1.11
N LEU A 132 15.60 15.07 -1.01
CA LEU A 132 14.35 15.78 -0.76
C LEU A 132 13.25 15.42 -1.78
N ILE A 133 13.60 15.30 -3.06
CA ILE A 133 12.65 14.92 -4.13
C ILE A 133 12.06 13.55 -3.84
N GLY A 134 12.90 12.56 -3.48
CA GLY A 134 12.43 11.22 -3.11
C GLY A 134 11.50 11.23 -1.89
N ASN A 135 11.80 12.04 -0.89
CA ASN A 135 10.93 12.18 0.30
C ASN A 135 9.58 12.81 -0.06
N ILE A 136 9.55 13.85 -0.90
CA ILE A 136 8.31 14.45 -1.41
C ILE A 136 7.49 13.42 -2.19
N LEU A 137 8.13 12.65 -3.07
CA LEU A 137 7.45 11.57 -3.82
C LEU A 137 6.89 10.51 -2.87
N GLY A 138 7.60 10.16 -1.79
CA GLY A 138 7.09 9.27 -0.76
C GLY A 138 5.82 9.80 -0.06
N ILE A 139 5.77 11.09 0.27
CA ILE A 139 4.57 11.74 0.83
C ILE A 139 3.43 11.72 -0.20
N LEU A 140 3.71 12.06 -1.47
CA LEU A 140 2.71 12.00 -2.55
C LEU A 140 2.18 10.59 -2.76
N ALA A 141 3.04 9.56 -2.62
CA ALA A 141 2.60 8.18 -2.58
C ALA A 141 1.62 7.93 -1.41
N GLY A 142 1.92 8.43 -0.21
CA GLY A 142 1.03 8.35 0.95
C GLY A 142 -0.32 9.03 0.73
N VAL A 143 -0.35 10.24 0.17
CA VAL A 143 -1.58 10.97 -0.21
C VAL A 143 -2.40 10.17 -1.22
N SER A 144 -1.72 9.64 -2.25
CA SER A 144 -2.36 8.84 -3.28
C SER A 144 -2.91 7.53 -2.73
N PHE A 145 -2.18 6.87 -1.83
CA PHE A 145 -2.61 5.64 -1.17
C PHE A 145 -3.84 5.86 -0.28
N ALA A 146 -3.85 6.93 0.52
CA ALA A 146 -5.01 7.35 1.30
C ALA A 146 -6.23 7.62 0.42
N THR A 147 -6.04 8.32 -0.70
CA THR A 147 -7.09 8.63 -1.67
C THR A 147 -7.65 7.35 -2.30
N MET A 148 -6.80 6.40 -2.65
CA MET A 148 -7.19 5.08 -3.16
C MET A 148 -8.08 4.33 -2.16
N PHE A 149 -7.69 4.25 -0.88
CA PHE A 149 -8.52 3.63 0.16
C PHE A 149 -9.85 4.34 0.35
N TYR A 150 -9.84 5.68 0.39
CA TYR A 150 -11.04 6.48 0.54
C TYR A 150 -12.08 6.18 -0.54
N PHE A 151 -11.67 6.21 -1.82
CA PHE A 151 -12.59 5.95 -2.92
C PHE A 151 -12.99 4.48 -3.01
N ASN A 152 -12.09 3.52 -2.75
CA ASN A 152 -12.43 2.10 -2.74
C ASN A 152 -13.37 1.71 -1.59
N GLY A 153 -13.48 2.52 -0.54
CA GLY A 153 -14.45 2.36 0.53
C GLY A 153 -15.86 2.87 0.22
N LYS A 154 -16.09 3.53 -0.92
CA LYS A 154 -17.43 4.01 -1.31
C LYS A 154 -18.32 2.87 -1.83
N LYS A 155 -19.65 3.03 -1.69
CA LYS A 155 -20.64 2.02 -2.08
C LYS A 155 -20.60 1.66 -3.58
N ASP A 156 -20.35 2.65 -4.43
CA ASP A 156 -20.27 2.53 -5.89
C ASP A 156 -18.87 2.16 -6.41
N ALA A 157 -17.93 1.90 -5.49
CA ALA A 157 -16.58 1.50 -5.83
C ALA A 157 -16.51 0.05 -6.32
N ASP A 158 -15.56 -0.21 -7.20
CA ASP A 158 -15.10 -1.56 -7.55
C ASP A 158 -13.57 -1.59 -7.55
N ALA A 159 -13.01 -2.10 -6.45
CA ALA A 159 -11.58 -2.11 -6.24
C ALA A 159 -10.82 -2.96 -7.27
N HIS A 160 -11.43 -3.98 -7.85
CA HIS A 160 -10.85 -4.73 -8.95
C HIS A 160 -10.67 -3.83 -10.19
N SER A 161 -11.73 -3.12 -10.59
CA SER A 161 -11.70 -2.22 -11.75
C SER A 161 -10.77 -1.03 -11.54
N SER A 162 -10.74 -0.45 -10.32
CA SER A 162 -9.83 0.64 -10.00
C SER A 162 -8.37 0.19 -10.00
N SER A 163 -8.08 -1.04 -9.55
CA SER A 163 -6.73 -1.60 -9.60
C SER A 163 -6.26 -1.85 -11.04
N MET A 164 -7.13 -2.40 -11.89
CA MET A 164 -6.83 -2.55 -13.33
C MET A 164 -6.52 -1.20 -13.99
N LEU A 165 -7.34 -0.17 -13.71
CA LEU A 165 -7.11 1.18 -14.24
C LEU A 165 -5.79 1.77 -13.71
N GLY A 166 -5.47 1.58 -12.44
CA GLY A 166 -4.21 2.02 -11.83
C GLY A 166 -2.99 1.37 -12.46
N PHE A 167 -3.03 0.06 -12.68
CA PHE A 167 -1.95 -0.65 -13.38
C PHE A 167 -1.81 -0.23 -14.83
N PHE A 168 -2.93 -0.03 -15.54
CA PHE A 168 -2.90 0.50 -16.89
C PHE A 168 -2.28 1.90 -16.96
N LEU A 169 -2.64 2.78 -16.03
CA LEU A 169 -2.04 4.11 -15.93
C LEU A 169 -0.55 4.05 -15.62
N SER A 170 -0.12 3.18 -14.70
CA SER A 170 1.30 2.95 -14.39
C SER A 170 2.08 2.48 -15.61
N PHE A 171 1.51 1.60 -16.44
CA PHE A 171 2.10 1.17 -17.69
C PHE A 171 2.28 2.33 -18.68
N ILE A 172 1.23 3.15 -18.87
CA ILE A 172 1.29 4.31 -19.77
C ILE A 172 2.34 5.33 -19.32
N ILE A 173 2.40 5.62 -18.01
CA ILE A 173 3.42 6.53 -17.44
C ILE A 173 4.84 5.99 -17.70
N GLY A 174 5.02 4.67 -17.74
CA GLY A 174 6.29 4.02 -18.03
C GLY A 174 6.74 4.12 -19.48
N ILE A 175 5.82 4.30 -20.45
CA ILE A 175 6.13 4.22 -21.91
C ILE A 175 7.33 5.09 -22.32
N PRO A 176 7.45 6.37 -21.95
CA PRO A 176 8.59 7.19 -22.37
C PRO A 176 9.95 6.66 -21.91
N PHE A 177 9.96 5.86 -20.84
CA PHE A 177 11.17 5.34 -20.22
C PHE A 177 11.57 3.95 -20.71
N TYR A 178 10.72 3.22 -21.43
CA TYR A 178 11.08 1.88 -21.96
C TYR A 178 12.18 1.95 -23.02
N PHE A 179 12.31 3.08 -23.71
CA PHE A 179 13.38 3.29 -24.69
C PHE A 179 14.76 3.48 -24.07
N SER A 180 14.84 3.65 -22.74
CA SER A 180 16.12 3.76 -21.99
C SER A 180 16.64 2.41 -21.49
N ILE A 181 15.99 1.30 -21.84
CA ILE A 181 16.43 -0.04 -21.44
C ILE A 181 17.57 -0.45 -22.37
N GLU A 182 18.78 -0.54 -21.83
CA GLU A 182 19.96 -0.95 -22.58
C GLU A 182 20.11 -2.47 -22.63
N THR A 183 19.84 -3.13 -21.50
CA THR A 183 19.93 -4.59 -21.38
C THR A 183 18.65 -5.13 -20.73
N PHE A 184 18.13 -6.24 -21.24
CA PHE A 184 16.95 -6.89 -20.70
C PHE A 184 17.06 -8.41 -20.88
N GLY A 185 17.27 -9.11 -19.79
CA GLY A 185 17.48 -10.55 -19.76
C GLY A 185 16.68 -11.24 -18.65
N MET A 186 17.04 -12.48 -18.35
CA MET A 186 16.37 -13.27 -17.29
C MET A 186 16.56 -12.69 -15.89
N SER A 187 17.66 -11.96 -15.66
CA SER A 187 17.95 -11.21 -14.42
C SER A 187 16.90 -10.15 -14.11
N GLU A 188 16.32 -9.51 -15.14
CA GLU A 188 15.27 -8.51 -14.99
C GLU A 188 13.86 -9.11 -15.09
N ILE A 189 13.68 -10.09 -15.98
CA ILE A 189 12.36 -10.72 -16.22
C ILE A 189 11.84 -11.43 -14.97
N LEU A 190 12.67 -12.26 -14.32
CA LEU A 190 12.22 -13.05 -13.17
C LEU A 190 11.76 -12.18 -11.98
N PRO A 191 12.53 -11.15 -11.53
CA PRO A 191 12.04 -10.26 -10.49
C PRO A 191 10.80 -9.44 -10.91
N LEU A 192 10.71 -9.00 -12.18
CA LEU A 192 9.53 -8.30 -12.70
C LEU A 192 8.28 -9.18 -12.71
N LEU A 193 8.40 -10.45 -13.09
CA LEU A 193 7.30 -11.42 -12.98
C LEU A 193 6.93 -11.66 -11.51
N GLY A 194 7.91 -11.79 -10.62
CA GLY A 194 7.68 -11.88 -9.18
C GLY A 194 6.91 -10.68 -8.64
N LEU A 195 7.34 -9.47 -8.97
CA LEU A 195 6.66 -8.22 -8.62
C LEU A 195 5.25 -8.16 -9.21
N GLY A 196 5.08 -8.49 -10.49
CA GLY A 196 3.79 -8.39 -11.15
C GLY A 196 2.77 -9.44 -10.70
N ILE A 197 3.20 -10.68 -10.48
CA ILE A 197 2.31 -11.79 -10.09
C ILE A 197 2.07 -11.80 -8.57
N PHE A 198 3.16 -11.93 -7.79
CA PHE A 198 3.06 -12.20 -6.36
C PHE A 198 2.94 -10.93 -5.51
N GLN A 199 3.57 -9.83 -5.89
CA GLN A 199 3.52 -8.59 -5.13
C GLN A 199 2.33 -7.70 -5.53
N LEU A 200 1.84 -7.76 -6.77
CA LEU A 200 0.72 -6.93 -7.25
C LEU A 200 -0.49 -7.75 -7.67
N GLY A 201 -0.40 -8.62 -8.66
CA GLY A 201 -1.54 -9.26 -9.32
C GLY A 201 -2.42 -10.04 -8.34
N ILE A 202 -1.88 -11.08 -7.72
CA ILE A 202 -2.62 -11.92 -6.77
C ILE A 202 -3.10 -11.13 -5.55
N PRO A 203 -2.28 -10.31 -4.86
CA PRO A 203 -2.75 -9.59 -3.68
C PRO A 203 -3.84 -8.57 -3.99
N TYR A 204 -3.85 -7.96 -5.18
CA TYR A 204 -4.94 -7.04 -5.54
C TYR A 204 -6.28 -7.74 -5.83
N LEU A 205 -6.28 -9.05 -6.14
CA LEU A 205 -7.51 -9.85 -6.11
C LEU A 205 -8.05 -9.94 -4.67
N PHE A 206 -7.20 -10.30 -3.70
CA PHE A 206 -7.59 -10.33 -2.29
C PHE A 206 -7.96 -8.95 -1.76
N PHE A 207 -7.21 -7.91 -2.11
CA PHE A 207 -7.54 -6.52 -1.76
C PHE A 207 -8.93 -6.13 -2.23
N SER A 208 -9.30 -6.49 -3.46
CA SER A 208 -10.61 -6.15 -4.04
C SER A 208 -11.79 -6.76 -3.29
N ILE A 209 -11.59 -7.89 -2.63
CA ILE A 209 -12.56 -8.53 -1.74
C ILE A 209 -12.50 -7.89 -0.36
N GLY A 210 -11.30 -7.80 0.20
CA GLY A 210 -11.08 -7.40 1.59
C GLY A 210 -11.49 -5.95 1.89
N VAL A 211 -11.22 -5.01 0.98
CA VAL A 211 -11.54 -3.59 1.17
C VAL A 211 -13.05 -3.30 1.25
N LYS A 212 -13.88 -4.17 0.70
CA LYS A 212 -15.35 -4.07 0.79
C LYS A 212 -15.92 -4.60 2.11
N LEU A 213 -15.15 -5.39 2.83
CA LEU A 213 -15.56 -6.09 4.06
C LEU A 213 -15.17 -5.37 5.34
N THR A 214 -14.60 -4.16 5.22
CA THR A 214 -14.16 -3.37 6.37
C THR A 214 -14.18 -1.87 6.06
N THR A 215 -13.87 -1.04 7.06
CA THR A 215 -13.78 0.41 6.83
C THR A 215 -12.48 0.77 6.09
N PRO A 216 -12.45 1.86 5.29
CA PRO A 216 -11.22 2.31 4.63
C PRO A 216 -10.06 2.53 5.60
N THR A 217 -10.34 3.07 6.79
CA THR A 217 -9.33 3.32 7.83
C THR A 217 -8.77 2.00 8.37
N THR A 218 -9.61 1.00 8.65
CA THR A 218 -9.16 -0.33 9.08
C THR A 218 -8.34 -1.02 8.00
N ALA A 219 -8.79 -0.93 6.74
CA ALA A 219 -8.04 -1.48 5.61
C ALA A 219 -6.65 -0.86 5.50
N SER A 220 -6.52 0.47 5.67
CA SER A 220 -5.23 1.17 5.59
C SER A 220 -4.30 0.86 6.77
N ILE A 221 -4.85 0.58 7.97
CA ILE A 221 -4.04 0.16 9.11
C ILE A 221 -3.55 -1.29 8.94
N ILE A 222 -4.40 -2.19 8.44
CA ILE A 222 -3.99 -3.57 8.13
C ILE A 222 -2.86 -3.57 7.09
N ALA A 223 -2.89 -2.63 6.13
CA ALA A 223 -1.82 -2.49 5.14
C ALA A 223 -0.45 -2.17 5.78
N LEU A 224 -0.38 -1.61 6.99
CA LEU A 224 0.88 -1.38 7.72
C LEU A 224 1.66 -2.67 8.03
N ILE A 225 1.01 -3.83 7.96
CA ILE A 225 1.67 -5.15 8.06
C ILE A 225 2.76 -5.29 7.00
N GLU A 226 2.57 -4.67 5.82
CA GLU A 226 3.59 -4.60 4.77
C GLU A 226 4.91 -4.01 5.30
N ALA A 227 4.84 -2.88 6.00
CA ALA A 227 6.01 -2.21 6.54
C ALA A 227 6.68 -3.00 7.68
N ILE A 228 5.89 -3.73 8.48
CA ILE A 228 6.38 -4.59 9.55
C ILE A 228 7.20 -5.76 8.98
N LEU A 229 6.73 -6.37 7.91
CA LEU A 229 7.34 -7.57 7.33
C LEU A 229 8.56 -7.24 6.46
N ASN A 230 8.71 -6.01 6.00
CA ASN A 230 9.85 -5.63 5.15
C ASN A 230 11.21 -5.91 5.84
N PRO A 231 11.49 -5.46 7.08
CA PRO A 231 12.72 -5.82 7.79
C PRO A 231 12.85 -7.33 8.07
N VAL A 232 11.74 -8.05 8.22
CA VAL A 232 11.76 -9.51 8.40
C VAL A 232 12.33 -10.19 7.16
N TRP A 233 11.93 -9.77 5.96
CA TRP A 233 12.50 -10.30 4.73
C TRP A 233 13.99 -9.96 4.59
N VAL A 234 14.40 -8.74 4.94
CA VAL A 234 15.80 -8.35 4.95
C VAL A 234 16.61 -9.23 5.90
N PHE A 235 16.09 -9.50 7.10
CA PHE A 235 16.73 -10.43 8.05
C PHE A 235 16.86 -11.84 7.49
N VAL A 236 15.79 -12.38 6.92
CA VAL A 236 15.75 -13.78 6.41
C VAL A 236 16.67 -13.96 5.19
N PHE A 237 16.70 -13.00 4.26
CA PHE A 237 17.40 -13.16 2.99
C PHE A 237 18.79 -12.50 2.95
N VAL A 238 19.04 -11.50 3.81
CA VAL A 238 20.30 -10.75 3.85
C VAL A 238 21.07 -11.00 5.14
N GLY A 239 20.42 -11.48 6.21
CA GLY A 239 21.03 -11.76 7.51
C GLY A 239 21.17 -10.54 8.41
N GLU A 240 20.65 -9.38 8.02
CA GLU A 240 20.69 -8.15 8.81
C GLU A 240 19.57 -8.14 9.85
N ALA A 241 19.91 -8.33 11.14
CA ALA A 241 18.93 -8.30 12.22
C ALA A 241 18.43 -6.87 12.47
N PRO A 242 17.09 -6.67 12.71
CA PRO A 242 16.58 -5.38 13.10
C PRO A 242 17.15 -4.93 14.45
N GLY A 243 17.43 -3.64 14.59
CA GLY A 243 17.86 -3.05 15.86
C GLY A 243 16.75 -3.11 16.94
N VAL A 244 17.11 -2.76 18.17
CA VAL A 244 16.17 -2.78 19.31
C VAL A 244 14.95 -1.89 19.05
N PHE A 245 15.13 -0.72 18.48
CA PHE A 245 14.02 0.17 18.10
C PHE A 245 13.11 -0.46 17.04
N GLY A 246 13.68 -1.19 16.09
CA GLY A 246 12.93 -1.93 15.08
C GLY A 246 12.01 -2.99 15.70
N ILE A 247 12.51 -3.74 16.69
CA ILE A 247 11.72 -4.75 17.41
C ILE A 247 10.59 -4.09 18.22
N ILE A 248 10.87 -2.98 18.92
CA ILE A 248 9.85 -2.23 19.67
C ILE A 248 8.77 -1.71 18.73
N GLY A 249 9.17 -1.09 17.62
CA GLY A 249 8.25 -0.58 16.59
C GLY A 249 7.36 -1.68 16.01
N PHE A 250 7.91 -2.85 15.71
CA PHE A 250 7.19 -4.03 15.27
C PHE A 250 6.01 -4.38 16.20
N PHE A 251 6.25 -4.50 17.50
CA PHE A 251 5.20 -4.81 18.46
C PHE A 251 4.17 -3.68 18.59
N ILE A 252 4.59 -2.41 18.55
CA ILE A 252 3.66 -1.26 18.61
C ILE A 252 2.70 -1.31 17.42
N VAL A 253 3.18 -1.54 16.20
CA VAL A 253 2.30 -1.59 15.02
C VAL A 253 1.36 -2.79 15.07
N ILE A 254 1.83 -3.97 15.47
CA ILE A 254 0.95 -5.15 15.63
C ILE A 254 -0.17 -4.84 16.64
N VAL A 255 0.17 -4.29 17.80
CA VAL A 255 -0.83 -3.93 18.81
C VAL A 255 -1.81 -2.90 18.26
N ALA A 256 -1.35 -1.88 17.55
CA ALA A 256 -2.22 -0.87 16.95
C ALA A 256 -3.19 -1.48 15.92
N VAL A 257 -2.71 -2.40 15.05
CA VAL A 257 -3.56 -3.12 14.07
C VAL A 257 -4.62 -3.95 14.79
N VAL A 258 -4.24 -4.74 15.79
CA VAL A 258 -5.17 -5.58 16.56
C VAL A 258 -6.19 -4.72 17.31
N VAL A 259 -5.75 -3.67 18.00
CA VAL A 259 -6.64 -2.75 18.72
C VAL A 259 -7.63 -2.09 17.77
N LYS A 260 -7.21 -1.68 16.57
CA LYS A 260 -8.11 -1.07 15.59
C LYS A 260 -9.18 -2.06 15.13
N ILE A 261 -8.80 -3.29 14.81
CA ILE A 261 -9.75 -4.33 14.38
C ILE A 261 -10.79 -4.60 15.49
N LEU A 262 -10.33 -4.75 16.73
CA LEU A 262 -11.24 -5.00 17.88
C LEU A 262 -12.14 -3.81 18.18
N TYR A 263 -11.60 -2.58 18.05
CA TYR A 263 -12.36 -1.35 18.25
C TYR A 263 -13.51 -1.22 17.24
N ASP A 264 -13.24 -1.50 15.96
CA ASP A 264 -14.27 -1.42 14.91
C ASP A 264 -15.35 -2.50 15.09
N ARG A 265 -14.97 -3.74 15.44
CA ARG A 265 -15.94 -4.82 15.73
C ARG A 265 -16.90 -4.45 16.84
N LYS A 266 -16.37 -3.94 17.96
CA LYS A 266 -17.22 -3.48 19.09
C LYS A 266 -18.14 -2.31 18.71
N SER A 267 -17.72 -1.47 17.75
CA SER A 267 -18.51 -0.34 17.30
C SER A 267 -19.70 -0.79 16.43
N VAL A 268 -19.52 -1.83 15.62
CA VAL A 268 -20.57 -2.45 14.81
C VAL A 268 -21.59 -3.16 15.70
N GLU A 269 -21.13 -4.01 16.62
CA GLU A 269 -21.96 -4.76 17.57
C GLU A 269 -22.89 -3.85 18.41
N LYS A 270 -22.37 -2.70 18.88
CA LYS A 270 -23.18 -1.72 19.60
C LYS A 270 -24.30 -1.10 18.74
N ILE A 271 -24.07 -0.92 17.45
CA ILE A 271 -25.07 -0.37 16.54
C ILE A 271 -26.18 -1.40 16.28
N GLU A 272 -25.81 -2.67 16.06
CA GLU A 272 -26.75 -3.77 15.86
C GLU A 272 -27.68 -3.97 17.07
N ILE A 273 -27.11 -4.06 18.29
CA ILE A 273 -27.86 -4.16 19.54
C ILE A 273 -28.81 -2.96 19.74
N SER A 274 -28.36 -1.75 19.35
CA SER A 274 -29.21 -0.55 19.47
C SER A 274 -30.37 -0.55 18.47
N GLN A 275 -30.25 -1.21 17.32
CA GLN A 275 -31.31 -1.33 16.33
C GLN A 275 -32.30 -2.46 16.65
N GLU A 276 -31.85 -3.53 17.32
CA GLU A 276 -32.74 -4.62 17.77
C GLU A 276 -33.61 -4.22 18.97
N ASN A 277 -33.25 -3.19 19.70
CA ASN A 277 -34.00 -2.68 20.86
C ASN A 277 -34.97 -1.53 20.53
N ILE A 278 -35.20 -1.20 19.25
CA ILE A 278 -36.16 -0.22 18.75
C ILE A 278 -37.26 -0.92 17.98
#